data_aa0bc3727d315219dfa511aa50f16d6b
#
_entry.id   aa0bc3727d315219dfa511aa50f16d6b
#
_cell.length_a   1.000
_cell.length_b   1.000
_cell.length_c   1.000
_cell.angle_alpha   90.00
_cell.angle_beta   90.00
_cell.angle_gamma   90.00
#
_symmetry.space_group_name_H-M   'P 1'
#
loop_
_entity.id
_entity.type
_entity.pdbx_description
1 polymer ?
#
loop_
_entity_poly.entity_id
_entity_poly.type
_entity_poly.pdbx_seq_one_letter_code
_entity_poly.pdbx_strand_id
1 'polypeptide(L)'
;GLVSSTTWLLSGTIYAVSAGFSVQVAHQIGGNHDKKARDVVLHGIASALVVSAVLCLIGLLISHPLPGWLGGAQKIRRNATLYFMMFAIMLPFSQLNSLMSSFLQCSGDMVTPSILNAVMCVLDIIFNSLLIPVFGVMGAGMGTMLACAVISLTGAWFCCVHNPRLRLRRKEKTVFDTKILKTAFKIGVPVAVQEIAMNSAMVAATMLIAPLGSIAIAANS
;
A
#
# COMPACT_ATOMS: atom_id res chain seq x y z
N GLY A 1 -17.17 -5.09 3.89
CA GLY A 1 -18.34 -4.38 3.80
C GLY A 1 -18.34 -2.85 3.85
N LEU A 2 -18.79 -2.27 4.96
CA LEU A 2 -19.13 -0.83 5.05
C LEU A 2 -17.98 0.12 4.70
N VAL A 3 -16.76 -0.25 5.02
CA VAL A 3 -15.55 0.57 4.88
C VAL A 3 -14.72 0.18 3.64
N SER A 4 -15.10 -0.88 2.94
CA SER A 4 -14.31 -1.45 1.84
C SER A 4 -14.02 -0.46 0.72
N SER A 5 -15.02 0.32 0.29
CA SER A 5 -14.83 1.30 -0.79
C SER A 5 -13.77 2.35 -0.45
N THR A 6 -13.74 2.81 0.81
CA THR A 6 -12.74 3.80 1.26
C THR A 6 -11.34 3.18 1.33
N THR A 7 -11.24 1.93 1.78
CA THR A 7 -9.96 1.21 1.82
C THR A 7 -9.40 0.95 0.42
N TRP A 8 -10.26 0.65 -0.56
CA TRP A 8 -9.86 0.47 -1.97
C TRP A 8 -9.31 1.76 -2.58
N LEU A 9 -9.95 2.91 -2.33
CA LEU A 9 -9.46 4.21 -2.81
C LEU A 9 -8.08 4.55 -2.22
N LEU A 10 -7.89 4.30 -0.92
CA LEU A 10 -6.60 4.52 -0.27
C LEU A 10 -5.51 3.59 -0.84
N SER A 11 -5.84 2.33 -1.11
CA SER A 11 -4.93 1.36 -1.74
C SER A 11 -4.54 1.78 -3.17
N GLY A 12 -5.47 2.32 -3.95
CA GLY A 12 -5.18 2.87 -5.28
C GLY A 12 -4.16 4.01 -5.25
N THR A 13 -4.24 4.87 -4.23
CA THR A 13 -3.25 5.94 -4.03
C THR A 13 -1.86 5.38 -3.72
N ILE A 14 -1.78 4.33 -2.89
CA ILE A 14 -0.53 3.61 -2.59
C ILE A 14 0.11 3.08 -3.87
N TYR A 15 -0.69 2.43 -4.71
CA TYR A 15 -0.22 1.88 -5.98
C TYR A 15 0.27 2.96 -6.94
N ALA A 16 -0.45 4.06 -7.09
CA ALA A 16 -0.10 5.17 -7.95
C ALA A 16 1.24 5.82 -7.57
N VAL A 17 1.48 6.03 -6.27
CA VAL A 17 2.75 6.56 -5.76
C VAL A 17 3.90 5.59 -6.07
N SER A 18 3.69 4.30 -5.82
CA SER A 18 4.70 3.27 -6.11
C SER A 18 5.03 3.20 -7.60
N ALA A 19 4.02 3.25 -8.48
CA ALA A 19 4.19 3.24 -9.93
C ALA A 19 4.96 4.47 -10.43
N GLY A 20 4.69 5.66 -9.87
CA GLY A 20 5.36 6.91 -10.24
C GLY A 20 6.88 6.87 -10.06
N PHE A 21 7.36 6.18 -9.04
CA PHE A 21 8.80 6.03 -8.77
C PHE A 21 9.39 4.77 -9.41
N SER A 22 8.66 3.65 -9.42
CA SER A 22 9.17 2.38 -9.96
C SER A 22 9.48 2.45 -11.45
N VAL A 23 8.65 3.13 -12.24
CA VAL A 23 8.91 3.36 -13.67
C VAL A 23 10.20 4.14 -13.89
N GLN A 24 10.49 5.15 -13.06
CA GLN A 24 11.74 5.90 -13.14
C GLN A 24 12.94 5.03 -12.77
N VAL A 25 12.83 4.20 -11.72
CA VAL A 25 13.89 3.24 -11.33
C VAL A 25 14.15 2.27 -12.47
N ALA A 26 13.11 1.68 -13.07
CA ALA A 26 13.23 0.77 -14.19
C ALA A 26 13.97 1.41 -15.38
N HIS A 27 13.61 2.65 -15.72
CA HIS A 27 14.27 3.40 -16.79
C HIS A 27 15.76 3.65 -16.51
N GLN A 28 16.12 4.03 -15.27
CA GLN A 28 17.52 4.27 -14.91
C GLN A 28 18.33 2.97 -14.88
N ILE A 29 17.75 1.88 -14.41
CA ILE A 29 18.40 0.55 -14.40
C ILE A 29 18.60 0.04 -15.82
N GLY A 30 17.60 0.20 -16.70
CA GLY A 30 17.70 -0.17 -18.12
C GLY A 30 18.77 0.62 -18.86
N GLY A 31 19.02 1.88 -18.46
CA GLY A 31 20.10 2.71 -18.98
C GLY A 31 21.46 2.49 -18.30
N ASN A 32 21.60 1.50 -17.38
CA ASN A 32 22.81 1.26 -16.57
C ASN A 32 23.26 2.48 -15.71
N HIS A 33 22.31 3.33 -15.32
CA HIS A 33 22.56 4.49 -14.48
C HIS A 33 22.22 4.19 -13.00
N ASP A 34 22.88 3.22 -12.38
CA ASP A 34 22.57 2.75 -11.03
C ASP A 34 22.60 3.86 -9.95
N LYS A 35 23.49 4.87 -10.10
CA LYS A 35 23.53 6.00 -9.18
C LYS A 35 22.22 6.80 -9.23
N LYS A 36 21.72 7.12 -10.42
CA LYS A 36 20.43 7.83 -10.57
C LYS A 36 19.26 6.99 -10.10
N ALA A 37 19.29 5.66 -10.29
CA ALA A 37 18.29 4.76 -9.76
C ALA A 37 18.22 4.84 -8.22
N ARG A 38 19.38 4.86 -7.53
CA ARG A 38 19.44 5.01 -6.07
C ARG A 38 18.93 6.38 -5.60
N ASP A 39 19.19 7.46 -6.35
CA ASP A 39 18.62 8.77 -6.06
C ASP A 39 17.09 8.75 -6.15
N VAL A 40 16.52 8.10 -7.16
CA VAL A 40 15.07 7.90 -7.30
C VAL A 40 14.52 7.07 -6.15
N VAL A 41 15.19 5.99 -5.73
CA VAL A 41 14.78 5.16 -4.58
C VAL A 41 14.68 5.99 -3.31
N LEU A 42 15.67 6.84 -3.01
CA LEU A 42 15.64 7.69 -1.81
C LEU A 42 14.50 8.70 -1.84
N HIS A 43 14.30 9.38 -2.98
CA HIS A 43 13.16 10.29 -3.16
C HIS A 43 11.83 9.56 -3.07
N GLY A 44 11.75 8.33 -3.60
CA GLY A 44 10.58 7.48 -3.52
C GLY A 44 10.23 7.12 -2.07
N ILE A 45 11.22 6.69 -1.28
CA ILE A 45 11.02 6.37 0.15
C ILE A 45 10.55 7.61 0.91
N ALA A 46 11.25 8.74 0.76
CA ALA A 46 10.89 9.98 1.44
C ALA A 46 9.46 10.43 1.08
N SER A 47 9.14 10.45 -0.21
CA SER A 47 7.80 10.84 -0.69
C SER A 47 6.72 9.87 -0.24
N ALA A 48 6.98 8.56 -0.30
CA ALA A 48 6.05 7.54 0.16
C ALA A 48 5.73 7.68 1.65
N LEU A 49 6.75 7.94 2.49
CA LEU A 49 6.55 8.17 3.92
C LEU A 49 5.74 9.45 4.19
N VAL A 50 6.02 10.54 3.48
CA VAL A 50 5.26 11.79 3.63
C VAL A 50 3.80 11.59 3.20
N VAL A 51 3.56 11.03 2.01
CA VAL A 51 2.19 10.80 1.50
C VAL A 51 1.43 9.85 2.41
N SER A 52 2.04 8.74 2.83
CA SER A 52 1.38 7.77 3.71
C SER A 52 1.13 8.31 5.11
N ALA A 53 2.01 9.17 5.64
CA ALA A 53 1.79 9.85 6.91
C ALA A 53 0.59 10.83 6.82
N VAL A 54 0.49 11.57 5.72
CA VAL A 54 -0.67 12.45 5.47
C VAL A 54 -1.95 11.64 5.34
N LEU A 55 -1.93 10.54 4.58
CA LEU A 55 -3.09 9.65 4.44
C LEU A 55 -3.47 8.99 5.76
N CYS A 56 -2.49 8.60 6.57
CA CYS A 56 -2.70 8.06 7.91
C CYS A 56 -3.39 9.10 8.81
N LEU A 57 -2.90 10.33 8.84
CA LEU A 57 -3.50 11.43 9.61
C LEU A 57 -4.94 11.71 9.16
N ILE A 58 -5.17 11.81 7.85
CA ILE A 58 -6.53 11.99 7.28
C ILE A 58 -7.42 10.81 7.67
N GLY A 59 -6.92 9.59 7.53
CA GLY A 59 -7.63 8.36 7.90
C GLY A 59 -8.02 8.35 9.38
N LEU A 60 -7.10 8.72 10.27
CA LEU A 60 -7.37 8.82 11.71
C LEU A 60 -8.41 9.90 12.04
N LEU A 61 -8.33 11.06 11.41
CA LEU A 61 -9.30 12.15 11.60
C LEU A 61 -10.71 11.75 11.13
N ILE A 62 -10.81 11.04 10.01
CA ILE A 62 -12.08 10.60 9.44
C ILE A 62 -12.60 9.32 10.11
N SER A 63 -11.78 8.55 10.81
CA SER A 63 -12.13 7.26 11.40
C SER A 63 -13.35 7.33 12.32
N HIS A 64 -13.51 8.42 13.06
CA HIS A 64 -14.61 8.60 14.00
C HIS A 64 -15.94 8.93 13.31
N PRO A 65 -16.03 9.90 12.38
CA PRO A 65 -17.29 10.25 11.69
C PRO A 65 -17.65 9.25 10.57
N LEU A 66 -16.69 8.53 9.98
CA LEU A 66 -16.89 7.67 8.82
C LEU A 66 -18.01 6.60 9.00
N PRO A 67 -18.06 5.82 10.08
CA PRO A 67 -19.11 4.82 10.25
C PRO A 67 -20.50 5.44 10.40
N GLY A 68 -20.58 6.69 10.89
CA GLY A 68 -21.82 7.46 10.95
C GLY A 68 -22.30 7.91 9.57
N TRP A 69 -21.40 8.40 8.73
CA TRP A 69 -21.73 8.83 7.36
C TRP A 69 -22.12 7.69 6.44
N LEU A 70 -21.56 6.50 6.68
CA LEU A 70 -21.86 5.29 5.89
C LEU A 70 -23.11 4.54 6.38
N GLY A 71 -23.92 5.12 7.30
CA GLY A 71 -25.18 4.54 7.75
C GLY A 71 -25.04 3.31 8.66
N GLY A 72 -23.87 3.11 9.28
CA GLY A 72 -23.62 1.98 10.18
C GLY A 72 -24.49 2.02 11.43
N ALA A 73 -25.13 0.89 11.78
CA ALA A 73 -25.88 0.74 13.02
C ALA A 73 -24.99 1.04 14.24
N GLN A 74 -25.55 1.68 15.26
CA GLN A 74 -24.81 2.19 16.43
C GLN A 74 -23.96 1.10 17.13
N LYS A 75 -24.43 -0.15 17.10
CA LYS A 75 -23.76 -1.33 17.69
C LYS A 75 -22.47 -1.74 16.94
N ILE A 76 -22.36 -1.41 15.64
CA ILE A 76 -21.24 -1.79 14.77
C ILE A 76 -20.22 -0.64 14.62
N ARG A 77 -20.63 0.60 14.91
CA ARG A 77 -19.80 1.80 14.73
C ARG A 77 -18.46 1.71 15.44
N ARG A 78 -18.44 1.30 16.71
CA ARG A 78 -17.20 1.20 17.50
C ARG A 78 -16.19 0.25 16.88
N ASN A 79 -16.63 -0.94 16.48
CA ASN A 79 -15.75 -1.93 15.88
C ASN A 79 -15.28 -1.50 14.49
N ALA A 80 -16.14 -0.86 13.71
CA ALA A 80 -15.77 -0.29 12.40
C ALA A 80 -14.75 0.85 12.54
N THR A 81 -14.92 1.74 13.52
CA THR A 81 -13.95 2.80 13.82
C THR A 81 -12.60 2.23 14.20
N LEU A 82 -12.56 1.27 15.12
CA LEU A 82 -11.31 0.65 15.59
C LEU A 82 -10.60 -0.07 14.43
N TYR A 83 -11.33 -0.82 13.62
CA TYR A 83 -10.78 -1.49 12.45
C TYR A 83 -10.19 -0.49 11.45
N PHE A 84 -10.92 0.59 11.16
CA PHE A 84 -10.45 1.63 10.25
C PHE A 84 -9.23 2.39 10.78
N MET A 85 -9.16 2.63 12.09
CA MET A 85 -7.96 3.21 12.71
C MET A 85 -6.74 2.30 12.52
N MET A 86 -6.87 0.98 12.74
CA MET A 86 -5.78 0.04 12.50
C MET A 86 -5.37 0.02 11.03
N PHE A 87 -6.33 0.08 10.11
CA PHE A 87 -6.07 0.21 8.69
C PHE A 87 -5.32 1.50 8.35
N ALA A 88 -5.72 2.64 8.93
CA ALA A 88 -5.02 3.91 8.71
C ALA A 88 -3.56 3.87 9.19
N ILE A 89 -3.29 3.26 10.35
CA ILE A 89 -1.94 3.06 10.88
C ILE A 89 -1.12 2.09 10.01
N MET A 90 -1.77 1.14 9.34
CA MET A 90 -1.13 0.21 8.42
C MET A 90 -0.66 0.88 7.11
N LEU A 91 -1.26 2.01 6.70
CA LEU A 91 -0.98 2.66 5.40
C LEU A 91 0.51 2.93 5.15
N PRO A 92 1.31 3.47 6.09
CA PRO A 92 2.74 3.69 5.87
C PRO A 92 3.51 2.40 5.58
N PHE A 93 3.18 1.31 6.25
CA PHE A 93 3.82 0.01 6.05
C PHE A 93 3.39 -0.61 4.70
N SER A 94 2.12 -0.51 4.35
CA SER A 94 1.61 -0.95 3.04
C SER A 94 2.23 -0.16 1.89
N GLN A 95 2.37 1.15 2.04
CA GLN A 95 3.04 2.01 1.07
C GLN A 95 4.50 1.61 0.89
N LEU A 96 5.22 1.40 2.01
CA LEU A 96 6.61 0.98 1.98
C LEU A 96 6.75 -0.41 1.33
N ASN A 97 5.89 -1.37 1.67
CA ASN A 97 5.91 -2.71 1.08
C ASN A 97 5.67 -2.67 -0.44
N SER A 98 4.67 -1.93 -0.89
CA SER A 98 4.36 -1.76 -2.31
C SER A 98 5.53 -1.14 -3.07
N LEU A 99 6.13 -0.09 -2.52
CA LEU A 99 7.26 0.61 -3.13
C LEU A 99 8.51 -0.28 -3.21
N MET A 100 8.87 -0.96 -2.10
CA MET A 100 10.04 -1.84 -2.06
C MET A 100 9.90 -3.04 -2.98
N SER A 101 8.72 -3.66 -3.01
CA SER A 101 8.42 -4.76 -3.93
C SER A 101 8.56 -4.31 -5.39
N SER A 102 8.03 -3.15 -5.74
CA SER A 102 8.14 -2.59 -7.09
C SER A 102 9.60 -2.27 -7.46
N PHE A 103 10.39 -1.72 -6.55
CA PHE A 103 11.81 -1.43 -6.80
C PHE A 103 12.64 -2.71 -7.00
N LEU A 104 12.43 -3.75 -6.21
CA LEU A 104 13.08 -5.04 -6.38
C LEU A 104 12.73 -5.66 -7.73
N GLN A 105 11.45 -5.65 -8.11
CA GLN A 105 11.01 -6.13 -9.43
C GLN A 105 11.68 -5.35 -10.56
N CYS A 106 11.74 -4.03 -10.48
CA CYS A 106 12.43 -3.20 -11.47
C CYS A 106 13.94 -3.45 -11.54
N SER A 107 14.56 -3.92 -10.46
CA SER A 107 15.97 -4.32 -10.46
C SER A 107 16.24 -5.71 -11.06
N GLY A 108 15.19 -6.43 -11.46
CA GLY A 108 15.25 -7.79 -11.99
C GLY A 108 15.10 -8.87 -10.91
N ASP A 109 14.94 -8.51 -9.66
CA ASP A 109 14.70 -9.46 -8.57
C ASP A 109 13.19 -9.65 -8.37
N MET A 110 12.63 -10.65 -9.06
CA MET A 110 11.23 -11.04 -8.93
C MET A 110 11.00 -12.04 -7.79
N VAL A 111 12.06 -12.73 -7.36
CA VAL A 111 11.96 -13.82 -6.39
C VAL A 111 11.80 -13.29 -4.98
N THR A 112 12.62 -12.31 -4.58
CA THR A 112 12.58 -11.75 -3.23
C THR A 112 11.20 -11.18 -2.86
N PRO A 113 10.55 -10.30 -3.66
CA PRO A 113 9.22 -9.80 -3.29
C PRO A 113 8.14 -10.89 -3.30
N SER A 114 8.27 -11.91 -4.15
CA SER A 114 7.33 -13.04 -4.18
C SER A 114 7.41 -13.87 -2.89
N ILE A 115 8.62 -14.18 -2.44
CA ILE A 115 8.85 -14.88 -1.17
C ILE A 115 8.36 -14.03 0.01
N LEU A 116 8.67 -12.74 0.04
CA LEU A 116 8.23 -11.85 1.10
C LEU A 116 6.70 -11.77 1.19
N ASN A 117 6.00 -11.72 0.06
CA ASN A 117 4.54 -11.73 0.05
C ASN A 117 3.97 -13.08 0.52
N ALA A 118 4.58 -14.21 0.16
CA ALA A 118 4.18 -15.52 0.68
C ALA A 118 4.39 -15.60 2.20
N VAL A 119 5.53 -15.13 2.71
CA VAL A 119 5.80 -15.07 4.14
C VAL A 119 4.83 -14.11 4.85
N MET A 120 4.44 -12.99 4.22
CA MET A 120 3.43 -12.08 4.74
C MET A 120 2.10 -12.81 4.98
N CYS A 121 1.63 -13.63 4.04
CA CYS A 121 0.40 -14.41 4.21
C CYS A 121 0.49 -15.37 5.40
N VAL A 122 1.64 -16.05 5.56
CA VAL A 122 1.84 -16.97 6.70
C VAL A 122 1.86 -16.21 8.03
N LEU A 123 2.58 -15.08 8.10
CA LEU A 123 2.62 -14.23 9.29
C LEU A 123 1.24 -13.65 9.62
N ASP A 124 0.47 -13.26 8.61
CA ASP A 124 -0.89 -12.75 8.80
C ASP A 124 -1.79 -13.81 9.45
N ILE A 125 -1.73 -15.05 8.96
CA ILE A 125 -2.46 -16.17 9.55
C ILE A 125 -2.04 -16.40 11.01
N ILE A 126 -0.74 -16.40 11.30
CA ILE A 126 -0.21 -16.64 12.65
C ILE A 126 -0.66 -15.52 13.59
N PHE A 127 -0.45 -14.26 13.23
CA PHE A 127 -0.81 -13.13 14.08
C PHE A 127 -2.33 -13.02 14.27
N ASN A 128 -3.12 -13.26 13.24
CA ASN A 128 -4.57 -13.28 13.34
C ASN A 128 -5.05 -14.42 14.26
N SER A 129 -4.47 -15.62 14.16
CA SER A 129 -4.81 -16.74 15.03
C SER A 129 -4.52 -16.46 16.51
N LEU A 130 -3.49 -15.67 16.80
CA LEU A 130 -3.10 -15.30 18.16
C LEU A 130 -3.90 -14.10 18.70
N LEU A 131 -4.19 -13.10 17.86
CA LEU A 131 -4.75 -11.83 18.30
C LEU A 131 -6.28 -11.78 18.24
N ILE A 132 -6.92 -12.49 17.32
CA ILE A 132 -8.40 -12.51 17.20
C ILE A 132 -9.05 -13.07 18.46
N PRO A 133 -8.60 -14.17 19.08
CA PRO A 133 -9.20 -14.69 20.31
C PRO A 133 -9.16 -13.70 21.47
N VAL A 134 -8.15 -12.83 21.52
CA VAL A 134 -7.93 -11.88 22.61
C VAL A 134 -8.62 -10.54 22.35
N PHE A 135 -8.51 -10.00 21.14
CA PHE A 135 -8.95 -8.65 20.79
C PHE A 135 -10.14 -8.60 19.81
N GLY A 136 -10.65 -9.76 19.37
CA GLY A 136 -11.76 -9.83 18.42
C GLY A 136 -11.43 -9.15 17.08
N VAL A 137 -12.36 -8.33 16.57
CA VAL A 137 -12.23 -7.61 15.28
C VAL A 137 -10.99 -6.70 15.24
N MET A 138 -10.62 -6.10 16.36
CA MET A 138 -9.41 -5.27 16.47
C MET A 138 -8.14 -6.11 16.30
N GLY A 139 -8.15 -7.34 16.82
CA GLY A 139 -7.06 -8.31 16.67
C GLY A 139 -6.75 -8.64 15.22
N ALA A 140 -7.76 -8.76 14.38
CA ALA A 140 -7.57 -8.97 12.93
C ALA A 140 -6.84 -7.80 12.27
N GLY A 141 -7.24 -6.55 12.58
CA GLY A 141 -6.55 -5.37 12.07
C GLY A 141 -5.09 -5.27 12.56
N MET A 142 -4.85 -5.60 13.84
CA MET A 142 -3.50 -5.61 14.42
C MET A 142 -2.62 -6.71 13.82
N GLY A 143 -3.16 -7.90 13.58
CA GLY A 143 -2.42 -9.02 12.98
C GLY A 143 -1.92 -8.68 11.59
N THR A 144 -2.80 -8.19 10.73
CA THR A 144 -2.44 -7.77 9.38
C THR A 144 -1.46 -6.60 9.38
N MET A 145 -1.64 -5.62 10.28
CA MET A 145 -0.70 -4.50 10.44
C MET A 145 0.71 -4.98 10.82
N LEU A 146 0.82 -5.89 11.79
CA LEU A 146 2.12 -6.43 12.23
C LEU A 146 2.79 -7.24 11.12
N ALA A 147 2.06 -8.10 10.42
CA ALA A 147 2.59 -8.85 9.28
C ALA A 147 3.12 -7.90 8.20
N CYS A 148 2.34 -6.89 7.84
CA CYS A 148 2.74 -5.88 6.87
C CYS A 148 3.97 -5.08 7.33
N ALA A 149 4.05 -4.70 8.62
CA ALA A 149 5.19 -3.98 9.18
C ALA A 149 6.49 -4.79 9.11
N VAL A 150 6.46 -6.06 9.52
CA VAL A 150 7.62 -6.96 9.45
C VAL A 150 8.12 -7.11 8.01
N ILE A 151 7.20 -7.36 7.07
CA ILE A 151 7.57 -7.59 5.67
C ILE A 151 8.02 -6.30 4.98
N SER A 152 7.40 -5.17 5.26
CA SER A 152 7.82 -3.88 4.67
C SER A 152 9.22 -3.48 5.12
N LEU A 153 9.56 -3.68 6.40
CA LEU A 153 10.91 -3.40 6.92
C LEU A 153 11.94 -4.40 6.37
N THR A 154 11.59 -5.67 6.26
CA THR A 154 12.45 -6.69 5.64
C THR A 154 12.67 -6.39 4.16
N GLY A 155 11.62 -6.03 3.41
CA GLY A 155 11.72 -5.60 2.01
C GLY A 155 12.60 -4.37 1.82
N ALA A 156 12.46 -3.38 2.72
CA ALA A 156 13.33 -2.19 2.72
C ALA A 156 14.79 -2.56 2.97
N TRP A 157 15.06 -3.49 3.89
CA TRP A 157 16.41 -3.98 4.14
C TRP A 157 16.99 -4.69 2.91
N PHE A 158 16.23 -5.60 2.27
CA PHE A 158 16.67 -6.27 1.05
C PHE A 158 16.94 -5.28 -0.07
N CYS A 159 16.04 -4.32 -0.31
CA CYS A 159 16.18 -3.32 -1.35
C CYS A 159 17.38 -2.38 -1.11
N CYS A 160 17.50 -1.84 0.10
CA CYS A 160 18.47 -0.78 0.39
C CYS A 160 19.85 -1.27 0.79
N VAL A 161 19.99 -2.53 1.23
CA VAL A 161 21.25 -3.09 1.76
C VAL A 161 21.77 -4.24 0.92
N HIS A 162 20.91 -5.18 0.53
CA HIS A 162 21.31 -6.43 -0.10
C HIS A 162 21.36 -6.32 -1.63
N ASN A 163 20.44 -5.61 -2.26
CA ASN A 163 20.37 -5.52 -3.71
C ASN A 163 21.59 -4.76 -4.30
N PRO A 164 22.39 -5.36 -5.19
CA PRO A 164 23.66 -4.78 -5.66
C PRO A 164 23.47 -3.48 -6.45
N ARG A 165 22.33 -3.29 -7.15
CA ARG A 165 22.03 -2.11 -7.97
C ARG A 165 21.40 -0.96 -7.17
N LEU A 166 20.54 -1.29 -6.20
CA LEU A 166 19.75 -0.32 -5.43
C LEU A 166 20.36 0.00 -4.06
N ARG A 167 21.38 -0.74 -3.64
CA ARG A 167 22.04 -0.58 -2.35
C ARG A 167 22.46 0.86 -2.10
N LEU A 168 21.91 1.45 -1.04
CA LEU A 168 22.24 2.81 -0.63
C LEU A 168 23.64 2.89 -0.06
N ARG A 169 24.49 3.71 -0.65
CA ARG A 169 25.86 3.93 -0.19
C ARG A 169 25.93 5.20 0.65
N ARG A 170 26.32 5.07 1.90
CA ARG A 170 26.38 6.14 2.91
C ARG A 170 27.24 7.36 2.49
N LYS A 171 28.11 7.22 1.47
CA LYS A 171 28.97 8.29 0.95
C LYS A 171 28.37 9.05 -0.25
N GLU A 172 27.27 8.60 -0.81
CA GLU A 172 26.62 9.30 -1.92
C GLU A 172 25.78 10.45 -1.36
N LYS A 173 26.22 11.70 -1.63
CA LYS A 173 25.39 12.88 -1.33
C LYS A 173 24.22 12.89 -2.30
N THR A 174 23.04 12.60 -1.83
CA THR A 174 21.79 12.81 -2.55
C THR A 174 21.46 14.29 -2.54
N VAL A 175 21.34 14.85 -3.73
CA VAL A 175 20.80 16.21 -3.90
C VAL A 175 19.30 16.06 -4.15
N PHE A 176 18.52 16.80 -3.39
CA PHE A 176 17.06 16.83 -3.58
C PHE A 176 16.75 17.38 -4.98
N ASP A 177 16.25 16.52 -5.87
CA ASP A 177 15.93 16.89 -7.25
C ASP A 177 14.41 16.91 -7.46
N THR A 178 13.88 18.11 -7.58
CA THR A 178 12.45 18.37 -7.84
C THR A 178 11.98 17.75 -9.17
N LYS A 179 12.90 17.47 -10.11
CA LYS A 179 12.55 16.84 -11.38
C LYS A 179 12.09 15.39 -11.19
N ILE A 180 12.69 14.66 -10.24
CA ILE A 180 12.29 13.30 -9.88
C ILE A 180 10.86 13.31 -9.37
N LEU A 181 10.51 14.23 -8.47
CA LEU A 181 9.16 14.38 -7.93
C LEU A 181 8.14 14.77 -9.01
N LYS A 182 8.50 15.74 -9.85
CA LYS A 182 7.63 16.17 -10.95
C LYS A 182 7.34 15.01 -11.93
N THR A 183 8.35 14.22 -12.26
CA THR A 183 8.20 13.05 -13.11
C THR A 183 7.37 11.96 -12.43
N ALA A 184 7.58 11.72 -11.13
CA ALA A 184 6.77 10.79 -10.36
C ALA A 184 5.28 11.19 -10.35
N PHE A 185 5.00 12.49 -10.19
CA PHE A 185 3.64 13.03 -10.26
C PHE A 185 3.03 12.85 -11.66
N LYS A 186 3.79 13.15 -12.71
CA LYS A 186 3.34 13.00 -14.11
C LYS A 186 2.98 11.56 -14.47
N ILE A 187 3.66 10.58 -13.87
CA ILE A 187 3.39 9.15 -14.07
C ILE A 187 2.29 8.67 -13.11
N GLY A 188 2.38 9.05 -11.84
CA GLY A 188 1.47 8.58 -10.80
C GLY A 188 0.03 9.08 -10.97
N VAL A 189 -0.17 10.32 -11.42
CA VAL A 189 -1.53 10.87 -11.60
C VAL A 189 -2.35 10.09 -12.63
N PRO A 190 -1.87 9.78 -13.85
CA PRO A 190 -2.62 8.92 -14.78
C PRO A 190 -2.90 7.53 -14.21
N VAL A 191 -1.95 6.93 -13.47
CA VAL A 191 -2.16 5.64 -12.81
C VAL A 191 -3.24 5.74 -11.73
N ALA A 192 -3.26 6.82 -10.93
CA ALA A 192 -4.30 7.05 -9.94
C ALA A 192 -5.69 7.17 -10.60
N VAL A 193 -5.79 7.89 -11.72
CA VAL A 193 -7.04 8.02 -12.49
C VAL A 193 -7.48 6.66 -13.03
N GLN A 194 -6.56 5.86 -13.55
CA GLN A 194 -6.82 4.50 -14.01
C GLN A 194 -7.35 3.61 -12.88
N GLU A 195 -6.74 3.64 -11.70
CA GLU A 195 -7.19 2.89 -10.54
C GLU A 195 -8.60 3.30 -10.08
N ILE A 196 -8.87 4.60 -10.04
CA ILE A 196 -10.20 5.12 -9.71
C ILE A 196 -11.23 4.63 -10.74
N ALA A 197 -10.91 4.69 -12.04
CA ALA A 197 -11.81 4.25 -13.11
C ALA A 197 -12.09 2.75 -13.01
N MET A 198 -11.06 1.91 -12.79
CA MET A 198 -11.21 0.47 -12.61
C MET A 198 -12.06 0.12 -11.39
N ASN A 199 -11.78 0.75 -10.24
CA ASN A 199 -12.55 0.54 -9.02
C ASN A 199 -14.01 1.00 -9.17
N SER A 200 -14.25 2.13 -9.87
CA SER A 200 -15.59 2.62 -10.16
C SER A 200 -16.35 1.68 -11.08
N ALA A 201 -15.70 1.11 -12.10
CA ALA A 201 -16.29 0.11 -12.98
C ALA A 201 -16.67 -1.18 -12.22
N MET A 202 -15.81 -1.61 -11.28
CA MET A 202 -16.10 -2.78 -10.46
C MET A 202 -17.30 -2.56 -9.51
N VAL A 203 -17.41 -1.36 -8.92
CA VAL A 203 -18.57 -0.98 -8.11
C VAL A 203 -19.83 -0.92 -8.97
N ALA A 204 -19.77 -0.33 -10.16
CA ALA A 204 -20.91 -0.28 -11.09
C ALA A 204 -21.35 -1.68 -11.53
N ALA A 205 -20.41 -2.56 -11.86
CA ALA A 205 -20.69 -3.96 -12.18
C ALA A 205 -21.38 -4.67 -11.00
N THR A 206 -20.90 -4.48 -9.78
CA THR A 206 -21.50 -5.06 -8.57
C THR A 206 -22.94 -4.53 -8.35
N MET A 207 -23.18 -3.22 -8.61
CA MET A 207 -24.53 -2.64 -8.50
C MET A 207 -25.49 -3.21 -9.55
N LEU A 208 -25.03 -3.50 -10.77
CA LEU A 208 -25.83 -4.12 -11.82
C LEU A 208 -26.17 -5.59 -11.50
N ILE A 209 -25.28 -6.30 -10.81
CA ILE A 209 -25.44 -7.71 -10.46
C ILE A 209 -26.24 -7.88 -9.14
N ALA A 210 -26.22 -6.88 -8.29
CA ALA A 210 -26.90 -6.93 -6.99
C ALA A 210 -28.38 -7.37 -7.04
N PRO A 211 -29.21 -6.96 -8.02
CA PRO A 211 -30.59 -7.41 -8.15
C PRO A 211 -30.73 -8.91 -8.47
N LEU A 212 -29.67 -9.56 -9.00
CA LEU A 212 -29.67 -10.99 -9.38
C LEU A 212 -29.46 -11.93 -8.18
N GLY A 213 -29.25 -11.37 -6.96
CA GLY A 213 -29.13 -12.13 -5.72
C GLY A 213 -27.71 -12.38 -5.24
N SER A 214 -27.61 -12.86 -4.01
CA SER A 214 -26.33 -13.05 -3.29
C SER A 214 -25.38 -14.04 -3.98
N ILE A 215 -25.91 -15.02 -4.71
CA ILE A 215 -25.10 -16.01 -5.44
C ILE A 215 -24.39 -15.35 -6.63
N ALA A 216 -25.06 -14.45 -7.35
CA ALA A 216 -24.47 -13.73 -8.47
C ALA A 216 -23.38 -12.72 -8.00
N ILE A 217 -23.58 -12.08 -6.84
CA ILE A 217 -22.58 -11.20 -6.24
C ILE A 217 -21.33 -12.01 -5.82
N ALA A 218 -21.53 -13.18 -5.21
CA ALA A 218 -20.43 -14.05 -4.80
C ALA A 218 -19.64 -14.63 -5.98
N ALA A 219 -20.28 -14.82 -7.14
CA ALA A 219 -19.62 -15.29 -8.36
C ALA A 219 -18.79 -14.19 -9.06
N ASN A 220 -19.08 -12.90 -8.78
CA ASN A 220 -18.38 -11.75 -9.36
C ASN A 220 -17.28 -11.18 -8.45
N SER A 221 -17.17 -11.64 -7.21
CA SER A 221 -16.15 -11.21 -6.24
C SER A 221 -14.92 -12.12 -6.29
#